data_219d4acb551ba0cb884e90710f75ed42
#
_entry.id   219d4acb551ba0cb884e90710f75ed42
#
_cell.length_a   1.000
_cell.length_b   1.000
_cell.length_c   1.000
_cell.angle_alpha   90.00
_cell.angle_beta   90.00
_cell.angle_gamma   90.00
#
_symmetry.space_group_name_H-M   'P 1'
#
loop_
_entity.id
_entity.type
_entity.pdbx_description
1 polymer ?
#
loop_
_entity_poly.entity_id
_entity_poly.type
_entity_poly.pdbx_seq_one_letter_code
_entity_poly.pdbx_strand_id
1 'polypeptide(L)'
;YHWSKMEDIINRGGGNLAITLYNCTEEDFKDVEGGRAGKPGTFADTPVTVSVDGCNVTVPAGGQIILKPGQSVTLKPGQYHTWQGVPGTGKVMLFEVSTCNDDTIDNRFHTAGGRIPEIEEDEESKYLIFADYKDYVNF
;
A
#
# COMPACT_ATOMS: atom_id res chain seq x y z
N TYR A 1 0.36 3.58 -4.73
CA TYR A 1 -0.10 2.49 -5.59
C TYR A 1 1.07 1.72 -6.18
N HIS A 2 0.73 0.60 -6.80
CA HIS A 2 1.64 -0.22 -7.59
C HIS A 2 1.31 -0.12 -9.07
N TRP A 3 2.32 -0.18 -9.94
CA TRP A 3 2.08 -0.23 -11.39
C TRP A 3 1.66 -1.62 -11.86
N SER A 4 2.16 -2.67 -11.21
CA SER A 4 1.98 -4.07 -11.65
C SER A 4 1.29 -4.94 -10.62
N LYS A 5 1.56 -4.72 -9.33
CA LYS A 5 1.05 -5.56 -8.26
C LYS A 5 -0.47 -5.37 -8.09
N MET A 6 -1.18 -6.48 -8.10
CA MET A 6 -2.54 -6.60 -7.56
C MET A 6 -2.44 -7.24 -6.18
N GLU A 7 -3.22 -6.75 -5.23
CA GLU A 7 -3.17 -7.22 -3.85
C GLU A 7 -4.55 -7.31 -3.21
N ASP A 8 -4.71 -8.30 -2.34
CA ASP A 8 -5.83 -8.41 -1.42
C ASP A 8 -5.37 -8.03 -0.02
N ILE A 9 -6.04 -7.02 0.55
CA ILE A 9 -5.87 -6.65 1.96
C ILE A 9 -6.99 -7.30 2.75
N ILE A 10 -6.62 -8.14 3.70
CA ILE A 10 -7.53 -8.99 4.46
C ILE A 10 -7.48 -8.58 5.93
N ASN A 11 -8.60 -8.13 6.49
CA ASN A 11 -8.74 -7.95 7.94
C ASN A 11 -8.95 -9.31 8.60
N ARG A 12 -7.90 -9.86 9.22
CA ARG A 12 -7.93 -11.21 9.82
C ARG A 12 -8.47 -11.24 11.24
N GLY A 13 -8.64 -10.08 11.88
CA GLY A 13 -9.18 -10.06 13.24
C GLY A 13 -8.93 -8.77 13.99
N GLY A 14 -9.54 -8.67 15.14
CA GLY A 14 -9.46 -7.51 16.02
C GLY A 14 -10.46 -6.41 15.67
N GLY A 15 -9.98 -5.17 15.53
CA GLY A 15 -10.80 -4.02 15.20
C GLY A 15 -11.13 -3.90 13.71
N ASN A 16 -11.81 -2.82 13.35
CA ASN A 16 -12.11 -2.48 11.97
C ASN A 16 -10.94 -1.77 11.30
N LEU A 17 -10.75 -2.02 9.99
CA LEU A 17 -9.75 -1.38 9.16
C LEU A 17 -10.40 -0.37 8.22
N ALA A 18 -9.97 0.89 8.26
CA ALA A 18 -10.35 1.90 7.28
C ALA A 18 -9.31 1.96 6.17
N ILE A 19 -9.74 1.92 4.91
CA ILE A 19 -8.88 2.06 3.73
C ILE A 19 -9.38 3.25 2.93
N THR A 20 -8.52 4.26 2.75
CA THR A 20 -8.80 5.45 1.94
C THR A 20 -8.26 5.23 0.53
N LEU A 21 -9.04 5.58 -0.50
CA LEU A 21 -8.79 5.21 -1.88
C LEU A 21 -8.83 6.42 -2.83
N TYR A 22 -7.88 6.41 -3.79
CA TYR A 22 -7.90 7.27 -4.96
C TYR A 22 -7.45 6.48 -6.19
N ASN A 23 -7.89 6.86 -7.38
CA ASN A 23 -7.20 6.43 -8.60
C ASN A 23 -5.99 7.34 -8.86
N CYS A 24 -4.97 6.83 -9.52
CA CYS A 24 -3.92 7.66 -10.10
C CYS A 24 -4.45 8.37 -11.36
N THR A 25 -3.79 9.45 -11.77
CA THR A 25 -4.01 10.04 -13.08
C THR A 25 -3.37 9.15 -14.16
N GLU A 26 -3.89 9.26 -15.39
CA GLU A 26 -3.31 8.53 -16.52
C GLU A 26 -1.87 8.97 -16.81
N GLU A 27 -1.56 10.25 -16.57
CA GLU A 27 -0.21 10.82 -16.71
C GLU A 27 0.76 10.17 -15.72
N ASP A 28 0.40 10.12 -14.43
CA ASP A 28 1.25 9.50 -13.40
C ASP A 28 1.41 7.99 -13.62
N PHE A 29 0.38 7.31 -14.12
CA PHE A 29 0.47 5.89 -14.40
C PHE A 29 1.49 5.60 -15.51
N LYS A 30 1.61 6.51 -16.48
CA LYS A 30 2.58 6.41 -17.58
C LYS A 30 4.00 6.87 -17.18
N ASP A 31 4.12 7.78 -16.19
CA ASP A 31 5.41 8.34 -15.73
C ASP A 31 6.12 7.42 -14.73
N VAL A 32 6.45 6.21 -15.17
CA VAL A 32 7.11 5.19 -14.33
C VAL A 32 8.47 5.68 -13.84
N GLU A 33 9.28 6.26 -14.72
CA GLU A 33 10.64 6.74 -14.39
C GLU A 33 10.60 7.89 -13.38
N GLY A 34 9.68 8.85 -13.55
CA GLY A 34 9.51 9.93 -12.59
C GLY A 34 9.09 9.41 -11.20
N GLY A 35 8.21 8.41 -11.16
CA GLY A 35 7.81 7.79 -9.91
C GLY A 35 8.93 7.03 -9.21
N ARG A 36 9.71 6.26 -9.94
CA ARG A 36 10.91 5.58 -9.41
C ARG A 36 11.97 6.57 -8.91
N ALA A 37 12.05 7.74 -9.53
CA ALA A 37 12.89 8.84 -9.08
C ALA A 37 12.33 9.61 -7.87
N GLY A 38 11.21 9.16 -7.28
CA GLY A 38 10.61 9.78 -6.11
C GLY A 38 9.77 11.04 -6.38
N LYS A 39 9.41 11.31 -7.65
CA LYS A 39 8.48 12.39 -7.99
C LYS A 39 7.11 12.11 -7.36
N PRO A 40 6.50 13.08 -6.67
CA PRO A 40 5.17 12.91 -6.10
C PRO A 40 4.13 12.56 -7.16
N GLY A 41 3.19 11.72 -6.80
CA GLY A 41 2.07 11.39 -7.67
C GLY A 41 0.84 12.25 -7.41
N THR A 42 -0.12 12.20 -8.31
CA THR A 42 -1.34 13.01 -8.30
C THR A 42 -2.57 12.13 -8.19
N PHE A 43 -3.46 12.48 -7.27
CA PHE A 43 -4.77 11.83 -7.17
C PHE A 43 -5.69 12.28 -8.29
N ALA A 44 -6.35 11.33 -8.94
CA ALA A 44 -7.44 11.64 -9.85
C ALA A 44 -8.72 11.91 -9.06
N ASP A 45 -9.48 12.92 -9.49
CA ASP A 45 -10.82 13.22 -8.94
C ASP A 45 -11.89 12.37 -9.64
N THR A 46 -11.75 11.04 -9.50
CA THR A 46 -12.67 10.06 -10.08
C THR A 46 -13.08 9.03 -9.04
N PRO A 47 -14.33 8.52 -9.09
CA PRO A 47 -14.75 7.45 -8.21
C PRO A 47 -13.86 6.20 -8.35
N VAL A 48 -13.57 5.55 -7.22
CA VAL A 48 -12.76 4.34 -7.17
C VAL A 48 -13.66 3.13 -6.97
N THR A 49 -13.56 2.16 -7.87
CA THR A 49 -14.26 0.88 -7.75
C THR A 49 -13.28 -0.22 -7.39
N VAL A 50 -13.54 -0.91 -6.29
CA VAL A 50 -12.77 -2.06 -5.81
C VAL A 50 -13.68 -3.26 -5.59
N SER A 51 -13.13 -4.44 -5.40
CA SER A 51 -13.87 -5.63 -5.02
C SER A 51 -13.74 -5.83 -3.51
N VAL A 52 -14.85 -5.85 -2.78
CA VAL A 52 -14.92 -6.21 -1.36
C VAL A 52 -15.62 -7.55 -1.25
N ASP A 53 -14.94 -8.57 -0.75
CA ASP A 53 -15.45 -9.95 -0.65
C ASP A 53 -16.09 -10.46 -1.96
N GLY A 54 -15.49 -10.09 -3.11
CA GLY A 54 -15.98 -10.46 -4.45
C GLY A 54 -17.09 -9.55 -5.02
N CYS A 55 -17.55 -8.54 -4.27
CA CYS A 55 -18.59 -7.60 -4.71
C CYS A 55 -17.98 -6.23 -5.05
N ASN A 56 -18.38 -5.64 -6.18
CA ASN A 56 -17.94 -4.30 -6.54
C ASN A 56 -18.53 -3.24 -5.61
N VAL A 57 -17.66 -2.43 -5.05
CA VAL A 57 -18.00 -1.27 -4.23
C VAL A 57 -17.33 -0.04 -4.83
N THR A 58 -18.10 1.04 -4.99
CA THR A 58 -17.59 2.31 -5.53
C THR A 58 -17.67 3.39 -4.46
N VAL A 59 -16.58 4.10 -4.26
CA VAL A 59 -16.47 5.26 -3.38
C VAL A 59 -15.99 6.48 -4.16
N PRO A 60 -16.31 7.71 -3.75
CA PRO A 60 -15.73 8.91 -4.36
C PRO A 60 -14.20 8.94 -4.16
N ALA A 61 -13.49 9.79 -4.89
CA ALA A 61 -12.08 10.07 -4.65
C ALA A 61 -11.86 10.47 -3.17
N GLY A 62 -10.90 9.81 -2.50
CA GLY A 62 -10.65 9.97 -1.06
C GLY A 62 -11.69 9.31 -0.15
N GLY A 63 -12.65 8.59 -0.72
CA GLY A 63 -13.62 7.83 0.05
C GLY A 63 -12.98 6.65 0.77
N GLN A 64 -13.64 6.20 1.83
CA GLN A 64 -13.14 5.10 2.68
C GLN A 64 -14.01 3.86 2.55
N ILE A 65 -13.36 2.72 2.61
CA ILE A 65 -13.97 1.42 2.84
C ILE A 65 -13.62 0.95 4.24
N ILE A 66 -14.60 0.44 4.97
CA ILE A 66 -14.39 -0.12 6.31
C ILE A 66 -14.49 -1.64 6.21
N LEU A 67 -13.38 -2.32 6.43
CA LEU A 67 -13.33 -3.77 6.52
C LEU A 67 -13.49 -4.22 7.97
N LYS A 68 -14.52 -5.01 8.23
CA LYS A 68 -14.69 -5.75 9.50
C LYS A 68 -13.79 -6.99 9.50
N PRO A 69 -13.52 -7.58 10.68
CA PRO A 69 -12.84 -8.87 10.74
C PRO A 69 -13.48 -9.93 9.83
N GLY A 70 -12.64 -10.59 9.03
CA GLY A 70 -13.04 -11.58 8.03
C GLY A 70 -13.26 -11.03 6.63
N GLN A 71 -13.31 -9.72 6.45
CA GLN A 71 -13.49 -9.10 5.12
C GLN A 71 -12.17 -8.79 4.43
N SER A 72 -12.22 -8.73 3.10
CA SER A 72 -11.08 -8.39 2.24
C SER A 72 -11.45 -7.36 1.17
N VAL A 73 -10.44 -6.67 0.66
CA VAL A 73 -10.56 -5.82 -0.52
C VAL A 73 -9.44 -6.13 -1.50
N THR A 74 -9.81 -6.25 -2.78
CA THR A 74 -8.83 -6.38 -3.88
C THR A 74 -8.52 -5.00 -4.43
N LEU A 75 -7.24 -4.65 -4.42
CA LEU A 75 -6.67 -3.43 -4.98
C LEU A 75 -5.95 -3.76 -6.29
N LYS A 76 -6.21 -2.95 -7.31
CA LYS A 76 -5.62 -3.10 -8.64
C LYS A 76 -4.50 -2.09 -8.87
N PRO A 77 -3.60 -2.33 -9.84
CA PRO A 77 -2.64 -1.33 -10.28
C PRO A 77 -3.26 0.05 -10.49
N GLY A 78 -2.55 1.08 -10.09
CA GLY A 78 -3.00 2.47 -10.20
C GLY A 78 -4.00 2.94 -9.14
N GLN A 79 -4.35 2.11 -8.17
CA GLN A 79 -5.22 2.50 -7.06
C GLN A 79 -4.39 2.89 -5.84
N TYR A 80 -4.29 4.19 -5.56
CA TYR A 80 -3.70 4.69 -4.33
C TYR A 80 -4.49 4.23 -3.13
N HIS A 81 -3.80 3.79 -2.12
CA HIS A 81 -4.41 3.33 -0.89
C HIS A 81 -3.55 3.67 0.33
N THR A 82 -4.22 3.93 1.43
CA THR A 82 -3.64 4.00 2.76
C THR A 82 -4.64 3.42 3.75
N TRP A 83 -4.16 2.85 4.84
CA TRP A 83 -5.03 2.23 5.82
C TRP A 83 -4.64 2.58 7.24
N GLN A 84 -5.64 2.51 8.11
CA GLN A 84 -5.48 2.65 9.56
C GLN A 84 -6.56 1.88 10.30
N GLY A 85 -6.27 1.46 11.52
CA GLY A 85 -7.29 0.93 12.42
C GLY A 85 -8.33 2.01 12.76
N VAL A 86 -9.61 1.64 12.76
CA VAL A 86 -10.67 2.56 13.17
C VAL A 86 -10.55 2.83 14.67
N PRO A 87 -10.43 4.08 15.13
CA PRO A 87 -10.31 4.40 16.55
C PRO A 87 -11.43 3.78 17.39
N GLY A 88 -11.08 3.26 18.55
CA GLY A 88 -12.04 2.66 19.50
C GLY A 88 -12.50 1.23 19.16
N THR A 89 -12.06 0.65 18.04
CA THR A 89 -12.45 -0.72 17.65
C THR A 89 -11.40 -1.78 18.02
N GLY A 90 -10.24 -1.37 18.51
CA GLY A 90 -9.15 -2.27 18.89
C GLY A 90 -8.02 -2.34 17.86
N LYS A 91 -7.02 -3.16 18.13
CA LYS A 91 -5.93 -3.42 17.20
C LYS A 91 -6.43 -4.25 16.02
N VAL A 92 -5.86 -4.04 14.86
CA VAL A 92 -6.20 -4.78 13.63
C VAL A 92 -5.06 -5.72 13.28
N MET A 93 -5.38 -6.95 12.95
CA MET A 93 -4.47 -7.91 12.35
C MET A 93 -4.81 -8.03 10.87
N LEU A 94 -3.87 -7.66 10.01
CA LEU A 94 -4.07 -7.80 8.57
C LEU A 94 -3.09 -8.78 7.95
N PHE A 95 -3.54 -9.32 6.80
CA PHE A 95 -2.69 -10.02 5.84
C PHE A 95 -2.83 -9.34 4.48
N GLU A 96 -1.75 -9.39 3.73
CA GLU A 96 -1.72 -9.10 2.32
C GLU A 96 -1.45 -10.39 1.55
N VAL A 97 -2.22 -10.62 0.51
CA VAL A 97 -1.95 -11.65 -0.49
C VAL A 97 -1.86 -10.95 -1.84
N SER A 98 -0.73 -11.04 -2.49
CA SER A 98 -0.49 -10.27 -3.72
C SER A 98 0.19 -11.09 -4.80
N THR A 99 0.14 -10.58 -6.03
CA THR A 99 1.07 -11.00 -7.07
C THR A 99 2.48 -10.60 -6.68
N CYS A 100 3.48 -11.31 -7.19
CA CYS A 100 4.88 -10.97 -6.96
C CYS A 100 5.18 -9.57 -7.47
N ASN A 101 5.91 -8.79 -6.69
CA ASN A 101 6.40 -7.49 -7.11
C ASN A 101 7.85 -7.27 -6.69
N ASP A 102 8.47 -6.27 -7.27
CA ASP A 102 9.75 -5.73 -6.83
C ASP A 102 9.49 -4.41 -6.09
N ASP A 103 9.64 -4.43 -4.78
CA ASP A 103 9.40 -3.28 -3.92
C ASP A 103 10.30 -2.07 -4.22
N THR A 104 11.40 -2.28 -4.92
CA THR A 104 12.32 -1.18 -5.29
C THR A 104 11.82 -0.38 -6.47
N ILE A 105 10.96 -0.95 -7.32
CA ILE A 105 10.55 -0.32 -8.60
C ILE A 105 9.04 -0.26 -8.83
N ASP A 106 8.23 -0.93 -8.04
CA ASP A 106 6.76 -1.04 -8.24
C ASP A 106 5.96 -0.25 -7.19
N ASN A 107 6.46 0.91 -6.78
CA ASN A 107 5.77 1.78 -5.81
C ASN A 107 5.72 3.23 -6.30
N ARG A 108 4.53 3.85 -6.27
CA ARG A 108 4.32 5.27 -6.48
C ARG A 108 3.68 5.89 -5.25
N PHE A 109 4.31 6.91 -4.71
CA PHE A 109 3.80 7.65 -3.56
C PHE A 109 3.20 8.99 -3.98
N HIS A 110 2.18 9.43 -3.27
CA HIS A 110 1.62 10.78 -3.45
C HIS A 110 2.58 11.86 -2.97
N THR A 111 3.36 11.57 -1.93
CA THR A 111 4.40 12.48 -1.41
C THR A 111 5.74 12.19 -2.07
N ALA A 112 6.61 13.21 -2.14
CA ALA A 112 7.97 13.01 -2.61
C ALA A 112 8.74 12.03 -1.71
N GLY A 113 9.58 11.19 -2.32
CA GLY A 113 10.43 10.24 -1.63
C GLY A 113 10.23 8.79 -2.09
N GLY A 114 11.08 7.93 -1.60
CA GLY A 114 11.04 6.50 -1.89
C GLY A 114 10.36 5.69 -0.78
N ARG A 115 10.21 4.39 -1.02
CA ARG A 115 9.59 3.45 -0.07
C ARG A 115 10.40 3.30 1.22
N ILE A 116 11.72 3.32 1.10
CA ILE A 116 12.64 3.15 2.24
C ILE A 116 13.50 4.41 2.29
N PRO A 117 13.14 5.41 3.12
CA PRO A 117 13.99 6.57 3.32
C PRO A 117 15.28 6.17 4.04
N GLU A 118 16.36 6.87 3.74
CA GLU A 118 17.57 6.79 4.55
C GLU A 118 17.29 7.33 5.95
N ILE A 119 17.76 6.61 6.95
CA ILE A 119 17.70 7.02 8.36
C ILE A 119 19.12 7.08 8.91
N GLU A 120 19.39 8.04 9.79
CA GLU A 120 20.58 8.01 10.64
C GLU A 120 20.26 7.16 11.87
N GLU A 121 21.07 6.14 12.10
CA GLU A 121 20.92 5.28 13.26
C GLU A 121 21.65 5.91 14.44
N ASP A 122 20.95 6.13 15.55
CA ASP A 122 21.50 6.66 16.81
C ASP A 122 21.91 5.56 17.80
N GLU A 123 21.53 4.31 17.54
CA GLU A 123 21.92 3.12 18.29
C GLU A 123 22.26 1.97 17.31
N GLU A 124 23.19 1.12 17.68
CA GLU A 124 23.48 -0.10 16.91
C GLU A 124 22.27 -1.04 16.88
N SER A 125 22.03 -1.64 15.72
CA SER A 125 20.96 -2.64 15.54
C SER A 125 21.21 -3.84 16.48
N LYS A 126 20.20 -4.20 17.27
CA LYS A 126 20.25 -5.40 18.13
C LYS A 126 20.10 -6.70 17.37
N TYR A 127 19.47 -6.64 16.19
CA TYR A 127 19.18 -7.79 15.33
C TYR A 127 19.40 -7.40 13.88
N LEU A 128 19.89 -8.35 13.09
CA LEU A 128 20.00 -8.18 11.65
C LEU A 128 18.62 -8.11 11.02
N ILE A 129 18.44 -7.21 10.06
CA ILE A 129 17.27 -7.19 9.16
C ILE A 129 17.66 -7.87 7.85
N PHE A 130 16.68 -8.18 7.01
CA PHE A 130 16.90 -8.87 5.74
C PHE A 130 17.96 -8.18 4.86
N ALA A 131 18.00 -6.84 4.84
CA ALA A 131 18.97 -6.08 4.06
C ALA A 131 20.43 -6.33 4.47
N ASP A 132 20.65 -6.69 5.74
CA ASP A 132 21.99 -6.93 6.30
C ASP A 132 22.48 -8.35 6.01
N TYR A 133 21.60 -9.30 5.68
CA TYR A 133 21.96 -10.72 5.53
C TYR A 133 23.04 -10.96 4.49
N LYS A 134 23.09 -10.19 3.41
CA LYS A 134 24.12 -10.28 2.36
C LYS A 134 25.54 -10.13 2.91
N ASP A 135 25.73 -9.39 4.02
CA ASP A 135 27.02 -9.08 4.61
C ASP A 135 27.40 -10.05 5.72
N TYR A 136 26.45 -10.83 6.25
CA TYR A 136 26.63 -11.70 7.41
C TYR A 136 26.30 -13.18 7.17
N VAL A 137 25.55 -13.48 6.10
CA VAL A 137 25.11 -14.84 5.80
C VAL A 137 25.58 -15.25 4.42
N ASN A 138 26.34 -16.35 4.35
CA ASN A 138 26.69 -16.98 3.08
C ASN A 138 25.57 -17.94 2.68
N PHE A 139 24.99 -17.71 1.50
CA PHE A 139 23.99 -18.59 0.89
C PHE A 139 24.65 -19.55 -0.09
#